data_f2c257496be363c6e9de33995519a449
#
_entry.id   f2c257496be363c6e9de33995519a449
#
_cell.length_a   1.000
_cell.length_b   1.000
_cell.length_c   1.000
_cell.angle_alpha   90.00
_cell.angle_beta   90.00
_cell.angle_gamma   90.00
#
_symmetry.space_group_name_H-M   'P 1'
#
loop_
_entity.id
_entity.type
_entity.pdbx_description
1 polymer ?
#
loop_
_entity_poly.entity_id
_entity_poly.type
_entity_poly.pdbx_seq_one_letter_code
_entity_poly.pdbx_strand_id
1 'polypeptide(L)'
;MERIIKIFLSIGLVVVGLTAPAYTGELADRAASGKTIRLGFASEPPQAYPGEGNKPLGYVNAIAEGVLRSMGYTNIEPVVTDWGGLIPGLQAGRLDLITGGMYINKKRCDNITFSEPVSKETDVFMVKSGNPEQITTYKDLVTKNATMVTGAGYAGIEIAKKLGVPASQIMEVPGGTEILAAVIAGRAAAGVTSYTVVQDIAKKSGGKVEATNPALMPEESSAWIGIGFRNSDKDFVAKFNAELKRYLGTPEMMKAAAEDGYDEKALPGDTTTEWVCAHR
;
A
#
# COMPACT_ATOMS: atom_id res chain seq x y z
N MET A 1 -65.50 -54.88 31.65
CA MET A 1 -64.00 -54.93 31.48
C MET A 1 -63.63 -54.25 30.24
N GLU A 2 -63.36 -52.92 30.35
CA GLU A 2 -62.95 -52.05 29.22
C GLU A 2 -61.41 -51.87 29.29
N ARG A 3 -60.74 -52.21 28.22
CA ARG A 3 -59.31 -52.05 28.08
C ARG A 3 -59.09 -50.65 27.40
N ILE A 4 -58.54 -49.71 28.15
CA ILE A 4 -58.09 -48.42 27.64
C ILE A 4 -56.72 -48.58 27.00
N ILE A 5 -56.65 -48.42 25.69
CA ILE A 5 -55.38 -48.34 24.90
C ILE A 5 -54.86 -46.91 24.97
N LYS A 6 -53.70 -46.73 25.67
CA LYS A 6 -52.99 -45.44 25.65
C LYS A 6 -52.04 -45.40 24.43
N ILE A 7 -52.39 -44.52 23.46
CA ILE A 7 -51.51 -44.23 22.34
C ILE A 7 -50.53 -43.14 22.80
N PHE A 8 -49.25 -43.45 22.86
CA PHE A 8 -48.19 -42.48 23.05
C PHE A 8 -47.84 -41.87 21.69
N LEU A 9 -48.20 -40.59 21.51
CA LEU A 9 -47.78 -39.78 20.35
C LEU A 9 -46.37 -39.24 20.64
N SER A 10 -45.33 -39.77 20.02
CA SER A 10 -43.98 -39.28 20.11
C SER A 10 -43.85 -38.12 19.12
N ILE A 11 -43.80 -36.88 19.63
CA ILE A 11 -43.50 -35.66 18.84
C ILE A 11 -41.96 -35.63 18.68
N GLY A 12 -41.50 -35.98 17.50
CA GLY A 12 -40.10 -35.78 17.11
C GLY A 12 -39.79 -34.30 16.89
N LEU A 13 -38.97 -33.70 17.75
CA LEU A 13 -38.49 -32.35 17.61
C LEU A 13 -37.43 -32.33 16.49
N VAL A 14 -37.80 -31.86 15.29
CA VAL A 14 -36.86 -31.59 14.20
C VAL A 14 -36.16 -30.25 14.50
N VAL A 15 -34.94 -30.31 15.01
CA VAL A 15 -34.08 -29.15 15.15
C VAL A 15 -33.55 -28.80 13.75
N VAL A 16 -34.21 -27.88 13.07
CA VAL A 16 -33.67 -27.24 11.86
C VAL A 16 -32.54 -26.33 12.32
N GLY A 17 -31.30 -26.80 12.17
CA GLY A 17 -30.13 -25.96 12.39
C GLY A 17 -30.15 -24.79 11.41
N LEU A 18 -30.51 -23.61 11.88
CA LEU A 18 -30.29 -22.34 11.16
C LEU A 18 -28.77 -22.13 11.11
N THR A 19 -28.13 -22.56 10.03
CA THR A 19 -26.80 -22.09 9.68
C THR A 19 -26.96 -20.62 9.29
N ALA A 20 -26.61 -19.69 10.20
CA ALA A 20 -26.47 -18.29 9.85
C ALA A 20 -25.50 -18.22 8.66
N PRO A 21 -25.81 -17.48 7.57
CA PRO A 21 -24.86 -17.26 6.51
C PRO A 21 -23.61 -16.63 7.15
N ALA A 22 -22.45 -17.23 6.97
CA ALA A 22 -21.20 -16.58 7.28
C ALA A 22 -21.20 -15.26 6.51
N TYR A 23 -21.08 -14.15 7.21
CA TYR A 23 -21.02 -12.82 6.59
C TYR A 23 -19.69 -12.75 5.84
N THR A 24 -19.70 -13.13 4.57
CA THR A 24 -18.57 -12.99 3.66
C THR A 24 -18.43 -11.49 3.36
N GLY A 25 -17.22 -10.94 3.43
CA GLY A 25 -17.00 -9.54 3.08
C GLY A 25 -17.40 -9.26 1.64
N GLU A 26 -17.76 -8.00 1.34
CA GLU A 26 -18.21 -7.58 0.00
C GLU A 26 -17.27 -8.02 -1.13
N LEU A 27 -15.95 -8.00 -0.86
CA LEU A 27 -14.93 -8.42 -1.81
C LEU A 27 -15.00 -9.92 -2.11
N ALA A 28 -15.21 -10.77 -1.09
CA ALA A 28 -15.34 -12.21 -1.29
C ALA A 28 -16.56 -12.56 -2.16
N ASP A 29 -17.70 -11.90 -1.93
CA ASP A 29 -18.92 -12.10 -2.72
C ASP A 29 -18.74 -11.59 -4.15
N ARG A 30 -18.08 -10.42 -4.32
CA ARG A 30 -17.74 -9.87 -5.63
C ARG A 30 -16.85 -10.83 -6.43
N ALA A 31 -15.79 -11.32 -5.82
CA ALA A 31 -14.84 -12.24 -6.42
C ALA A 31 -15.52 -13.59 -6.79
N ALA A 32 -16.29 -14.18 -5.87
CA ALA A 32 -17.00 -15.44 -6.09
C ALA A 32 -18.06 -15.35 -7.21
N SER A 33 -18.66 -14.18 -7.40
CA SER A 33 -19.64 -13.93 -8.48
C SER A 33 -19.01 -13.57 -9.83
N GLY A 34 -17.67 -13.59 -9.95
CA GLY A 34 -16.95 -13.23 -11.17
C GLY A 34 -17.02 -11.73 -11.54
N LYS A 35 -17.49 -10.88 -10.62
CA LYS A 35 -17.48 -9.45 -10.81
C LYS A 35 -16.06 -8.91 -10.81
N THR A 36 -15.86 -7.79 -11.47
CA THR A 36 -14.57 -7.10 -11.55
C THR A 36 -14.04 -6.70 -10.18
N ILE A 37 -12.77 -7.00 -9.91
CA ILE A 37 -12.02 -6.54 -8.74
C ILE A 37 -11.29 -5.25 -9.12
N ARG A 38 -11.51 -4.18 -8.35
CA ARG A 38 -11.01 -2.83 -8.64
C ARG A 38 -9.75 -2.54 -7.84
N LEU A 39 -8.60 -2.44 -8.55
CA LEU A 39 -7.32 -2.05 -7.96
C LEU A 39 -7.17 -0.54 -7.94
N GLY A 40 -7.15 0.06 -6.76
CA GLY A 40 -6.98 1.49 -6.57
C GLY A 40 -5.52 1.86 -6.36
N PHE A 41 -5.01 2.82 -7.13
CA PHE A 41 -3.67 3.38 -6.95
C PHE A 41 -3.57 4.81 -7.46
N ALA A 42 -2.59 5.55 -6.92
CA ALA A 42 -2.13 6.80 -7.48
C ALA A 42 -0.97 6.53 -8.45
N SER A 43 -0.62 7.51 -9.28
CA SER A 43 0.50 7.38 -10.21
C SER A 43 1.82 7.60 -9.49
N GLU A 44 2.40 6.52 -8.97
CA GLU A 44 3.66 6.48 -8.22
C GLU A 44 4.64 5.46 -8.84
N PRO A 45 5.17 5.71 -10.06
CA PRO A 45 6.15 4.80 -10.64
C PRO A 45 7.45 4.76 -9.80
N PRO A 46 8.08 3.60 -9.66
CA PRO A 46 7.78 2.30 -10.26
C PRO A 46 6.85 1.41 -9.44
N GLN A 47 6.27 1.91 -8.32
CA GLN A 47 5.44 1.12 -7.40
C GLN A 47 4.09 0.74 -8.02
N ALA A 48 3.32 1.73 -8.47
CA ALA A 48 2.05 1.54 -9.16
C ALA A 48 1.74 2.76 -10.04
N TYR A 49 1.39 2.53 -11.30
CA TYR A 49 1.07 3.60 -12.24
C TYR A 49 0.25 3.08 -13.43
N PRO A 50 -0.53 3.95 -14.10
CA PRO A 50 -1.26 3.55 -15.30
C PRO A 50 -0.33 3.46 -16.51
N GLY A 51 -0.40 2.34 -17.23
CA GLY A 51 0.21 2.14 -18.54
C GLY A 51 -0.73 2.48 -19.69
N GLU A 52 -0.30 2.18 -20.91
CA GLU A 52 -1.12 2.34 -22.10
C GLU A 52 -2.39 1.49 -22.00
N GLY A 53 -3.53 2.04 -22.40
CA GLY A 53 -4.83 1.41 -22.25
C GLY A 53 -5.26 1.23 -20.80
N ASN A 54 -4.75 2.05 -19.89
CA ASN A 54 -5.02 2.02 -18.46
C ASN A 54 -4.63 0.70 -17.77
N LYS A 55 -3.59 0.00 -18.27
CA LYS A 55 -3.07 -1.21 -17.62
C LYS A 55 -2.45 -0.85 -16.27
N PRO A 56 -2.68 -1.65 -15.21
CA PRO A 56 -2.00 -1.45 -13.93
C PRO A 56 -0.54 -1.91 -14.05
N LEU A 57 0.38 -0.96 -14.15
CA LEU A 57 1.83 -1.20 -14.15
C LEU A 57 2.43 -0.91 -12.77
N GLY A 58 3.63 -1.36 -12.54
CA GLY A 58 4.35 -1.21 -11.28
C GLY A 58 4.39 -2.50 -10.48
N TYR A 59 5.48 -2.68 -9.72
CA TYR A 59 5.73 -3.95 -9.03
C TYR A 59 4.66 -4.30 -7.98
N VAL A 60 4.04 -3.31 -7.32
CA VAL A 60 2.97 -3.58 -6.34
C VAL A 60 1.71 -4.09 -7.03
N ASN A 61 1.35 -3.49 -8.18
CA ASN A 61 0.25 -3.99 -9.01
C ASN A 61 0.55 -5.40 -9.52
N ALA A 62 1.77 -5.65 -10.04
CA ALA A 62 2.17 -6.97 -10.54
C ALA A 62 2.07 -8.06 -9.46
N ILE A 63 2.52 -7.78 -8.22
CA ILE A 63 2.40 -8.70 -7.09
C ILE A 63 0.92 -8.97 -6.75
N ALA A 64 0.11 -7.91 -6.62
CA ALA A 64 -1.30 -8.04 -6.28
C ALA A 64 -2.08 -8.83 -7.35
N GLU A 65 -1.86 -8.52 -8.64
CA GLU A 65 -2.46 -9.26 -9.75
C GLU A 65 -2.03 -10.73 -9.78
N GLY A 66 -0.73 -11.02 -9.56
CA GLY A 66 -0.23 -12.38 -9.51
C GLY A 66 -0.91 -13.20 -8.43
N VAL A 67 -1.03 -12.67 -7.21
CA VAL A 67 -1.76 -13.32 -6.11
C VAL A 67 -3.23 -13.53 -6.46
N LEU A 68 -3.92 -12.51 -6.99
CA LEU A 68 -5.33 -12.64 -7.37
C LEU A 68 -5.53 -13.70 -8.46
N ARG A 69 -4.65 -13.75 -9.46
CA ARG A 69 -4.69 -14.77 -10.54
C ARG A 69 -4.47 -16.18 -9.99
N SER A 70 -3.52 -16.35 -9.06
CA SER A 70 -3.29 -17.64 -8.38
C SER A 70 -4.51 -18.09 -7.57
N MET A 71 -5.30 -17.14 -7.05
CA MET A 71 -6.59 -17.40 -6.40
C MET A 71 -7.74 -17.68 -7.40
N GLY A 72 -7.49 -17.59 -8.72
CA GLY A 72 -8.49 -17.79 -9.78
C GLY A 72 -9.27 -16.52 -10.17
N TYR A 73 -8.87 -15.34 -9.67
CA TYR A 73 -9.52 -14.07 -10.00
C TYR A 73 -8.77 -13.35 -11.13
N THR A 74 -9.38 -13.33 -12.33
CA THR A 74 -8.77 -12.75 -13.53
C THR A 74 -9.46 -11.48 -14.03
N ASN A 75 -10.67 -11.19 -13.53
CA ASN A 75 -11.42 -10.00 -13.91
C ASN A 75 -11.01 -8.83 -13.01
N ILE A 76 -9.95 -8.12 -13.41
CA ILE A 76 -9.29 -7.06 -12.64
C ILE A 76 -9.35 -5.76 -13.43
N GLU A 77 -9.68 -4.65 -12.76
CA GLU A 77 -9.81 -3.32 -13.34
C GLU A 77 -8.99 -2.31 -12.52
N PRO A 78 -8.12 -1.51 -13.14
CA PRO A 78 -7.42 -0.42 -12.48
C PRO A 78 -8.34 0.77 -12.26
N VAL A 79 -8.24 1.39 -11.10
CA VAL A 79 -8.91 2.65 -10.74
C VAL A 79 -7.87 3.64 -10.27
N VAL A 80 -7.51 4.57 -11.14
CA VAL A 80 -6.53 5.61 -10.82
C VAL A 80 -7.22 6.77 -10.10
N THR A 81 -6.65 7.19 -8.98
CA THR A 81 -7.14 8.32 -8.19
C THR A 81 -5.98 9.04 -7.49
N ASP A 82 -6.23 10.21 -6.92
CA ASP A 82 -5.25 10.88 -6.09
C ASP A 82 -4.94 10.07 -4.82
N TRP A 83 -3.73 10.20 -4.30
CA TRP A 83 -3.27 9.47 -3.12
C TRP A 83 -4.22 9.61 -1.93
N GLY A 84 -4.64 10.84 -1.63
CA GLY A 84 -5.59 11.13 -0.53
C GLY A 84 -6.99 10.52 -0.73
N GLY A 85 -7.34 10.13 -1.95
CA GLY A 85 -8.59 9.49 -2.31
C GLY A 85 -8.63 7.97 -2.12
N LEU A 86 -7.47 7.32 -1.91
CA LEU A 86 -7.36 5.87 -1.86
C LEU A 86 -8.12 5.25 -0.69
N ILE A 87 -7.81 5.61 0.56
CA ILE A 87 -8.51 5.06 1.73
C ILE A 87 -9.99 5.43 1.75
N PRO A 88 -10.40 6.70 1.54
CA PRO A 88 -11.81 7.03 1.42
C PRO A 88 -12.53 6.30 0.28
N GLY A 89 -11.85 6.09 -0.86
CA GLY A 89 -12.39 5.35 -1.99
C GLY A 89 -12.62 3.86 -1.67
N LEU A 90 -11.69 3.24 -0.95
CA LEU A 90 -11.81 1.86 -0.46
C LEU A 90 -12.97 1.72 0.52
N GLN A 91 -13.06 2.62 1.52
CA GLN A 91 -14.12 2.60 2.53
C GLN A 91 -15.52 2.85 1.91
N ALA A 92 -15.59 3.67 0.88
CA ALA A 92 -16.83 3.94 0.14
C ALA A 92 -17.20 2.86 -0.90
N GLY A 93 -16.43 1.76 -0.98
CA GLY A 93 -16.67 0.69 -1.95
C GLY A 93 -16.42 1.09 -3.41
N ARG A 94 -15.69 2.18 -3.68
CA ARG A 94 -15.26 2.54 -5.05
C ARG A 94 -14.05 1.75 -5.51
N LEU A 95 -13.23 1.28 -4.57
CA LEU A 95 -12.07 0.42 -4.75
C LEU A 95 -12.30 -0.88 -3.97
N ASP A 96 -11.65 -1.94 -4.36
CA ASP A 96 -11.68 -3.23 -3.64
C ASP A 96 -10.34 -3.52 -2.96
N LEU A 97 -9.24 -3.10 -3.58
CA LEU A 97 -7.88 -3.14 -3.02
C LEU A 97 -7.18 -1.80 -3.24
N ILE A 98 -6.22 -1.48 -2.39
CA ILE A 98 -5.25 -0.40 -2.62
C ILE A 98 -3.90 -1.03 -2.92
N THR A 99 -3.36 -0.75 -4.12
CA THR A 99 -2.08 -1.29 -4.61
C THR A 99 -1.05 -0.21 -4.90
N GLY A 100 -1.26 1.00 -4.38
CA GLY A 100 -0.49 2.21 -4.69
C GLY A 100 0.87 2.34 -3.99
N GLY A 101 1.46 1.26 -3.46
CA GLY A 101 2.71 1.38 -2.69
C GLY A 101 2.49 1.92 -1.27
N MET A 102 1.33 1.64 -0.68
CA MET A 102 0.93 2.22 0.60
C MET A 102 1.73 1.63 1.77
N TYR A 103 2.44 2.48 2.50
CA TYR A 103 3.15 2.09 3.71
C TYR A 103 2.18 1.67 4.81
N ILE A 104 2.47 0.53 5.43
CA ILE A 104 1.79 0.06 6.63
C ILE A 104 2.24 0.95 7.79
N ASN A 105 1.31 1.54 8.52
CA ASN A 105 1.56 2.26 9.77
C ASN A 105 0.31 2.24 10.64
N LYS A 106 0.49 2.53 11.94
CA LYS A 106 -0.60 2.47 12.91
C LYS A 106 -1.84 3.25 12.49
N LYS A 107 -1.68 4.51 12.06
CA LYS A 107 -2.79 5.39 11.67
C LYS A 107 -3.63 4.80 10.53
N ARG A 108 -2.99 4.13 9.57
CA ARG A 108 -3.68 3.46 8.46
C ARG A 108 -4.28 2.13 8.89
N CYS A 109 -3.59 1.36 9.74
CA CYS A 109 -4.09 0.10 10.30
C CYS A 109 -5.37 0.29 11.13
N ASP A 110 -5.54 1.45 11.78
CA ASP A 110 -6.78 1.79 12.50
C ASP A 110 -7.98 1.99 11.54
N ASN A 111 -7.75 2.22 10.25
CA ASN A 111 -8.76 2.57 9.26
C ASN A 111 -9.03 1.48 8.20
N ILE A 112 -8.01 0.69 7.86
CA ILE A 112 -8.08 -0.37 6.85
C ILE A 112 -7.30 -1.60 7.31
N THR A 113 -7.56 -2.74 6.69
CA THR A 113 -6.79 -3.97 6.88
C THR A 113 -5.71 -4.07 5.80
N PHE A 114 -4.49 -4.41 6.15
CA PHE A 114 -3.41 -4.68 5.20
C PHE A 114 -3.18 -6.18 4.99
N SER A 115 -2.67 -6.55 3.81
CA SER A 115 -2.01 -7.84 3.61
C SER A 115 -0.74 -7.93 4.45
N GLU A 116 -0.11 -9.10 4.52
CA GLU A 116 1.31 -9.19 4.88
C GLU A 116 2.14 -8.31 3.92
N PRO A 117 3.31 -7.81 4.39
CA PRO A 117 4.12 -6.92 3.58
C PRO A 117 4.54 -7.55 2.25
N VAL A 118 4.52 -6.76 1.18
CA VAL A 118 4.96 -7.17 -0.16
C VAL A 118 6.31 -6.58 -0.54
N SER A 119 6.72 -5.50 0.13
CA SER A 119 8.01 -4.84 -0.11
C SER A 119 8.47 -4.09 1.14
N LYS A 120 9.78 -3.87 1.22
CA LYS A 120 10.43 -2.96 2.17
C LYS A 120 11.05 -1.80 1.40
N GLU A 121 10.82 -0.59 1.90
CA GLU A 121 11.28 0.66 1.29
C GLU A 121 11.94 1.57 2.33
N THR A 122 12.64 2.59 1.85
CA THR A 122 13.19 3.65 2.70
C THR A 122 12.89 5.00 2.04
N ASP A 123 12.25 5.92 2.78
CA ASP A 123 12.14 7.29 2.33
C ASP A 123 13.50 7.97 2.32
N VAL A 124 13.76 8.76 1.28
CA VAL A 124 14.97 9.55 1.11
C VAL A 124 14.64 10.97 0.69
N PHE A 125 15.66 11.83 0.69
CA PHE A 125 15.52 13.14 0.10
C PHE A 125 15.82 13.09 -1.40
N MET A 126 14.92 13.69 -2.19
CA MET A 126 15.17 14.11 -3.56
C MET A 126 15.70 15.53 -3.53
N VAL A 127 16.94 15.74 -3.95
CA VAL A 127 17.60 17.04 -3.95
C VAL A 127 18.03 17.43 -5.37
N LYS A 128 18.30 18.72 -5.61
CA LYS A 128 18.95 19.13 -6.87
C LYS A 128 20.29 18.41 -6.99
N SER A 129 20.68 18.08 -8.23
CA SER A 129 21.97 17.44 -8.50
C SER A 129 23.13 18.19 -7.85
N GLY A 130 24.02 17.42 -7.21
CA GLY A 130 25.14 17.95 -6.43
C GLY A 130 24.76 18.47 -5.05
N ASN A 131 23.50 18.34 -4.66
CA ASN A 131 22.96 18.69 -3.33
C ASN A 131 23.48 20.06 -2.81
N PRO A 132 23.23 21.17 -3.52
CA PRO A 132 23.80 22.47 -3.16
C PRO A 132 23.37 22.95 -1.77
N GLU A 133 22.20 22.56 -1.30
CA GLU A 133 21.69 22.89 0.03
C GLU A 133 22.26 21.96 1.12
N GLN A 134 22.99 20.91 0.73
CA GLN A 134 23.57 19.90 1.65
C GLN A 134 22.53 19.29 2.61
N ILE A 135 21.37 18.94 2.10
CA ILE A 135 20.31 18.28 2.87
C ILE A 135 20.52 16.76 2.75
N THR A 136 20.83 16.10 3.86
CA THR A 136 21.04 14.66 3.95
C THR A 136 20.23 14.01 5.06
N THR A 137 19.78 14.81 6.05
CA THR A 137 19.01 14.35 7.21
C THR A 137 17.87 15.33 7.53
N TYR A 138 16.88 14.89 8.28
CA TYR A 138 15.83 15.77 8.81
C TYR A 138 16.39 16.89 9.70
N LYS A 139 17.51 16.61 10.41
CA LYS A 139 18.21 17.62 11.20
C LYS A 139 18.72 18.78 10.34
N ASP A 140 19.18 18.49 9.11
CA ASP A 140 19.64 19.55 8.20
C ASP A 140 18.49 20.50 7.83
N LEU A 141 17.29 19.98 7.61
CA LEU A 141 16.09 20.82 7.36
C LEU A 141 15.84 21.79 8.51
N VAL A 142 15.89 21.29 9.75
CA VAL A 142 15.67 22.11 10.96
C VAL A 142 16.76 23.16 11.12
N THR A 143 18.04 22.74 11.10
CA THR A 143 19.17 23.64 11.38
C THR A 143 19.37 24.72 10.32
N LYS A 144 19.04 24.41 9.06
CA LYS A 144 19.13 25.33 7.92
C LYS A 144 17.85 26.12 7.66
N ASN A 145 16.81 25.91 8.46
CA ASN A 145 15.48 26.47 8.24
C ASN A 145 14.96 26.21 6.81
N ALA A 146 15.21 25.00 6.30
CA ALA A 146 14.94 24.62 4.92
C ALA A 146 13.55 23.99 4.78
N THR A 147 12.85 24.29 3.69
CA THR A 147 11.55 23.68 3.38
C THR A 147 11.76 22.33 2.71
N MET A 148 11.03 21.32 3.16
CA MET A 148 10.82 20.07 2.44
C MET A 148 9.47 20.07 1.72
N VAL A 149 9.36 19.28 0.65
CA VAL A 149 8.10 19.01 -0.04
C VAL A 149 7.82 17.51 -0.09
N THR A 150 6.56 17.10 0.12
CA THR A 150 6.14 15.71 0.05
C THR A 150 4.68 15.62 -0.42
N GLY A 151 4.21 14.43 -0.76
CA GLY A 151 2.82 14.23 -1.17
C GLY A 151 1.85 14.37 0.01
N ALA A 152 0.70 14.99 -0.25
CA ALA A 152 -0.36 15.12 0.73
C ALA A 152 -0.83 13.74 1.23
N GLY A 153 -0.78 13.52 2.55
CA GLY A 153 -1.10 12.23 3.15
C GLY A 153 0.00 11.16 3.07
N TYR A 154 1.21 11.52 2.60
CA TYR A 154 2.37 10.61 2.65
C TYR A 154 2.86 10.44 4.09
N ALA A 155 3.46 9.27 4.38
CA ALA A 155 4.00 8.94 5.70
C ALA A 155 5.13 9.89 6.12
N GLY A 156 5.91 10.39 5.18
CA GLY A 156 7.01 11.33 5.41
C GLY A 156 6.63 12.59 6.18
N ILE A 157 5.35 13.02 6.13
CA ILE A 157 4.84 14.16 6.91
C ILE A 157 4.96 13.90 8.41
N GLU A 158 4.45 12.75 8.87
CA GLU A 158 4.44 12.40 10.29
C GLU A 158 5.85 12.09 10.78
N ILE A 159 6.68 11.46 9.94
CA ILE A 159 8.10 11.20 10.22
C ILE A 159 8.85 12.52 10.42
N ALA A 160 8.69 13.47 9.51
CA ALA A 160 9.32 14.79 9.59
C ALA A 160 8.93 15.53 10.88
N LYS A 161 7.64 15.55 11.22
CA LYS A 161 7.14 16.16 12.47
C LYS A 161 7.72 15.49 13.70
N LYS A 162 7.74 14.15 13.75
CA LYS A 162 8.34 13.36 14.84
C LYS A 162 9.82 13.68 15.04
N LEU A 163 10.53 13.94 13.94
CA LEU A 163 11.96 14.30 13.92
C LEU A 163 12.22 15.81 14.08
N GLY A 164 11.20 16.56 14.46
CA GLY A 164 11.31 17.96 14.85
C GLY A 164 11.24 18.99 13.70
N VAL A 165 10.87 18.58 12.49
CA VAL A 165 10.65 19.54 11.37
C VAL A 165 9.36 20.30 11.63
N PRO A 166 9.40 21.65 11.75
CA PRO A 166 8.21 22.46 11.94
C PRO A 166 7.21 22.32 10.80
N ALA A 167 5.92 22.34 11.09
CA ALA A 167 4.88 22.25 10.07
C ALA A 167 5.00 23.33 8.98
N SER A 168 5.51 24.52 9.34
CA SER A 168 5.76 25.62 8.38
C SER A 168 6.87 25.32 7.37
N GLN A 169 7.70 24.31 7.60
CA GLN A 169 8.74 23.84 6.70
C GLN A 169 8.32 22.63 5.86
N ILE A 170 7.07 22.17 6.00
CA ILE A 170 6.53 21.01 5.26
C ILE A 170 5.53 21.54 4.22
N MET A 171 5.91 21.45 2.94
CA MET A 171 5.03 21.75 1.82
C MET A 171 4.37 20.47 1.35
N GLU A 172 3.05 20.45 1.28
CA GLU A 172 2.28 19.32 0.77
C GLU A 172 1.81 19.60 -0.66
N VAL A 173 1.99 18.60 -1.55
CA VAL A 173 1.61 18.67 -2.97
C VAL A 173 0.91 17.36 -3.39
N PRO A 174 0.26 17.29 -4.56
CA PRO A 174 -0.46 16.09 -4.99
C PRO A 174 0.38 14.81 -5.07
N GLY A 175 1.63 14.88 -5.61
CA GLY A 175 2.44 13.67 -5.81
C GLY A 175 3.83 13.95 -6.39
N GLY A 176 4.47 12.90 -6.91
CA GLY A 176 5.88 12.91 -7.34
C GLY A 176 6.22 13.97 -8.39
N THR A 177 5.31 14.23 -9.33
CA THR A 177 5.50 15.27 -10.37
C THR A 177 5.63 16.67 -9.76
N GLU A 178 4.77 17.01 -8.80
CA GLU A 178 4.77 18.33 -8.15
C GLU A 178 5.91 18.43 -7.13
N ILE A 179 6.30 17.30 -6.50
CA ILE A 179 7.51 17.24 -5.66
C ILE A 179 8.74 17.60 -6.50
N LEU A 180 8.92 16.94 -7.66
CA LEU A 180 10.00 17.25 -8.59
C LEU A 180 9.99 18.73 -9.02
N ALA A 181 8.83 19.23 -9.41
CA ALA A 181 8.68 20.63 -9.85
C ALA A 181 9.04 21.63 -8.74
N ALA A 182 8.66 21.34 -7.49
CA ALA A 182 8.99 22.21 -6.35
C ALA A 182 10.49 22.23 -6.06
N VAL A 183 11.16 21.06 -6.10
CA VAL A 183 12.62 20.96 -5.90
C VAL A 183 13.38 21.67 -7.02
N ILE A 184 13.04 21.43 -8.30
CA ILE A 184 13.71 22.08 -9.44
C ILE A 184 13.55 23.60 -9.37
N ALA A 185 12.34 24.08 -9.06
CA ALA A 185 12.06 25.51 -8.94
C ALA A 185 12.69 26.17 -7.70
N GLY A 186 13.29 25.40 -6.78
CA GLY A 186 13.85 25.91 -5.52
C GLY A 186 12.80 26.39 -4.52
N ARG A 187 11.54 25.94 -4.65
CA ARG A 187 10.49 26.19 -3.65
C ARG A 187 10.65 25.33 -2.41
N ALA A 188 11.34 24.21 -2.55
CA ALA A 188 11.77 23.34 -1.45
C ALA A 188 13.22 22.93 -1.69
N ALA A 189 13.99 22.80 -0.60
CA ALA A 189 15.38 22.35 -0.64
C ALA A 189 15.46 20.85 -0.94
N ALA A 190 14.45 20.08 -0.49
CA ALA A 190 14.37 18.64 -0.68
C ALA A 190 12.93 18.16 -0.84
N GLY A 191 12.72 17.18 -1.70
CA GLY A 191 11.51 16.35 -1.74
C GLY A 191 11.68 15.10 -0.86
N VAL A 192 10.60 14.57 -0.28
CA VAL A 192 10.63 13.33 0.50
C VAL A 192 9.64 12.33 -0.07
N THR A 193 10.15 11.17 -0.48
CA THR A 193 9.38 9.99 -0.89
C THR A 193 10.29 8.77 -0.91
N SER A 194 9.78 7.59 -1.29
CA SER A 194 10.57 6.35 -1.30
C SER A 194 11.76 6.41 -2.26
N TYR A 195 12.82 5.70 -1.92
CA TYR A 195 14.07 5.65 -2.69
C TYR A 195 13.85 5.22 -4.14
N THR A 196 13.01 4.20 -4.37
CA THR A 196 12.70 3.71 -5.72
C THR A 196 12.01 4.78 -6.58
N VAL A 197 11.07 5.52 -6.01
CA VAL A 197 10.38 6.64 -6.68
C VAL A 197 11.36 7.77 -7.00
N VAL A 198 12.22 8.15 -6.05
CA VAL A 198 13.23 9.20 -6.29
C VAL A 198 14.20 8.78 -7.39
N GLN A 199 14.64 7.52 -7.41
CA GLN A 199 15.52 7.03 -8.47
C GLN A 199 14.87 7.05 -9.86
N ASP A 200 13.59 6.65 -9.96
CA ASP A 200 12.85 6.73 -11.22
C ASP A 200 12.72 8.17 -11.71
N ILE A 201 12.35 9.08 -10.81
CA ILE A 201 12.26 10.52 -11.11
C ILE A 201 13.62 11.09 -11.51
N ALA A 202 14.69 10.77 -10.78
CA ALA A 202 16.04 11.25 -11.08
C ALA A 202 16.48 10.85 -12.49
N LYS A 203 16.27 9.57 -12.84
CA LYS A 203 16.55 9.04 -14.17
C LYS A 203 15.78 9.77 -15.26
N LYS A 204 14.47 9.99 -15.07
CA LYS A 204 13.58 10.64 -16.03
C LYS A 204 13.79 12.16 -16.09
N SER A 205 14.34 12.77 -15.05
CA SER A 205 14.62 14.23 -15.00
C SER A 205 15.80 14.66 -15.86
N GLY A 206 16.56 13.72 -16.40
CA GLY A 206 17.81 14.01 -17.14
C GLY A 206 18.91 14.55 -16.23
N GLY A 207 19.00 14.05 -14.99
CA GLY A 207 20.04 14.40 -14.02
C GLY A 207 19.83 15.75 -13.33
N LYS A 208 18.61 16.29 -13.30
CA LYS A 208 18.31 17.56 -12.60
C LYS A 208 18.20 17.40 -11.09
N VAL A 209 17.84 16.18 -10.64
CA VAL A 209 17.73 15.82 -9.24
C VAL A 209 18.42 14.49 -8.98
N GLU A 210 18.71 14.21 -7.72
CA GLU A 210 19.32 12.98 -7.26
C GLU A 210 18.70 12.53 -5.93
N ALA A 211 18.81 11.23 -5.62
CA ALA A 211 18.45 10.68 -4.32
C ALA A 211 19.62 10.83 -3.35
N THR A 212 19.33 11.20 -2.10
CA THR A 212 20.33 11.09 -1.03
C THR A 212 20.59 9.63 -0.66
N ASN A 213 21.69 9.38 0.02
CA ASN A 213 22.06 8.03 0.45
C ASN A 213 21.04 7.50 1.48
N PRO A 214 20.31 6.40 1.19
CA PRO A 214 19.33 5.82 2.11
C PRO A 214 19.96 5.34 3.43
N ALA A 215 21.24 5.01 3.46
CA ALA A 215 21.93 4.60 4.70
C ALA A 215 22.09 5.74 5.74
N LEU A 216 21.89 6.99 5.33
CA LEU A 216 21.92 8.16 6.22
C LEU A 216 20.53 8.50 6.80
N MET A 217 19.49 7.84 6.31
CA MET A 217 18.14 8.07 6.80
C MET A 217 17.91 7.36 8.13
N PRO A 218 17.11 7.96 9.04
CA PRO A 218 16.81 7.35 10.32
C PRO A 218 15.92 6.10 10.13
N GLU A 219 15.89 5.24 11.13
CA GLU A 219 15.12 4.00 11.09
C GLU A 219 13.63 4.23 10.82
N GLU A 220 13.09 5.35 11.30
CA GLU A 220 11.72 5.78 11.05
C GLU A 220 11.37 5.94 9.57
N SER A 221 12.37 6.20 8.73
CA SER A 221 12.21 6.30 7.27
C SER A 221 12.13 4.94 6.58
N SER A 222 12.43 3.85 7.28
CA SER A 222 12.21 2.48 6.77
C SER A 222 10.74 2.10 6.94
N ALA A 223 10.12 1.61 5.87
CA ALA A 223 8.71 1.29 5.81
C ALA A 223 8.45 -0.02 5.07
N TRP A 224 7.30 -0.61 5.30
CA TRP A 224 6.82 -1.80 4.60
C TRP A 224 5.56 -1.45 3.83
N ILE A 225 5.50 -1.89 2.59
CA ILE A 225 4.35 -1.73 1.70
C ILE A 225 3.43 -2.94 1.88
N GLY A 226 2.13 -2.69 2.03
CA GLY A 226 1.08 -3.71 2.02
C GLY A 226 -0.04 -3.38 1.06
N ILE A 227 -0.80 -4.39 0.67
CA ILE A 227 -2.04 -4.21 -0.09
C ILE A 227 -3.15 -3.87 0.90
N GLY A 228 -3.87 -2.76 0.66
CA GLY A 228 -4.95 -2.30 1.54
C GLY A 228 -6.31 -2.90 1.18
N PHE A 229 -7.09 -3.28 2.19
CA PHE A 229 -8.44 -3.85 2.09
C PHE A 229 -9.38 -3.18 3.09
N ARG A 230 -10.69 -3.28 2.88
CA ARG A 230 -11.68 -2.88 3.88
C ARG A 230 -11.58 -3.76 5.13
N ASN A 231 -11.89 -3.20 6.28
CA ASN A 231 -11.93 -3.96 7.54
C ASN A 231 -12.99 -5.08 7.54
N SER A 232 -14.00 -5.00 6.67
CA SER A 232 -15.01 -6.04 6.46
C SER A 232 -14.49 -7.24 5.69
N ASP A 233 -13.37 -7.13 4.98
CA ASP A 233 -12.87 -8.15 4.05
C ASP A 233 -11.78 -9.06 4.65
N LYS A 234 -11.69 -9.17 5.99
CA LYS A 234 -10.65 -9.92 6.71
C LYS A 234 -10.51 -11.38 6.26
N ASP A 235 -11.62 -12.05 5.97
CA ASP A 235 -11.62 -13.44 5.51
C ASP A 235 -10.97 -13.57 4.13
N PHE A 236 -11.20 -12.58 3.26
CA PHE A 236 -10.52 -12.50 1.97
C PHE A 236 -9.03 -12.23 2.14
N VAL A 237 -8.66 -11.30 3.04
CA VAL A 237 -7.26 -10.98 3.36
C VAL A 237 -6.52 -12.21 3.88
N ALA A 238 -7.13 -13.03 4.72
CA ALA A 238 -6.51 -14.27 5.21
C ALA A 238 -6.19 -15.23 4.06
N LYS A 239 -7.09 -15.40 3.08
CA LYS A 239 -6.86 -16.22 1.88
C LYS A 239 -5.81 -15.59 0.97
N PHE A 240 -5.87 -14.27 0.77
CA PHE A 240 -4.88 -13.50 0.01
C PHE A 240 -3.47 -13.68 0.61
N ASN A 241 -3.32 -13.55 1.93
CA ASN A 241 -2.05 -13.72 2.62
C ASN A 241 -1.50 -15.15 2.52
N ALA A 242 -2.38 -16.16 2.57
CA ALA A 242 -1.97 -17.55 2.37
C ALA A 242 -1.37 -17.78 0.97
N GLU A 243 -1.95 -17.15 -0.06
CA GLU A 243 -1.45 -17.22 -1.43
C GLU A 243 -0.23 -16.32 -1.64
N LEU A 244 -0.23 -15.10 -1.06
CA LEU A 244 0.92 -14.19 -1.08
C LEU A 244 2.17 -14.89 -0.53
N LYS A 245 2.05 -15.62 0.58
CA LYS A 245 3.16 -16.38 1.17
C LYS A 245 3.75 -17.42 0.21
N ARG A 246 2.93 -18.00 -0.68
CA ARG A 246 3.39 -18.96 -1.69
C ARG A 246 4.01 -18.27 -2.90
N TYR A 247 3.48 -17.11 -3.27
CA TYR A 247 3.83 -16.40 -4.49
C TYR A 247 5.04 -15.46 -4.32
N LEU A 248 5.15 -14.80 -3.17
CA LEU A 248 6.19 -13.80 -2.91
C LEU A 248 7.59 -14.45 -2.95
N GLY A 249 8.49 -13.86 -3.74
CA GLY A 249 9.86 -14.34 -3.95
C GLY A 249 9.99 -15.52 -4.92
N THR A 250 8.90 -16.00 -5.53
CA THR A 250 9.00 -17.01 -6.60
C THR A 250 9.66 -16.43 -7.86
N PRO A 251 10.29 -17.26 -8.70
CA PRO A 251 10.85 -16.79 -9.98
C PRO A 251 9.84 -16.08 -10.87
N GLU A 252 8.57 -16.51 -10.85
CA GLU A 252 7.48 -15.90 -11.60
C GLU A 252 7.21 -14.49 -11.11
N MET A 253 7.02 -14.32 -9.80
CA MET A 253 6.79 -13.01 -9.17
C MET A 253 7.98 -12.08 -9.38
N MET A 254 9.21 -12.56 -9.13
CA MET A 254 10.43 -11.77 -9.30
C MET A 254 10.58 -11.29 -10.75
N LYS A 255 10.30 -12.14 -11.73
CA LYS A 255 10.31 -11.76 -13.14
C LYS A 255 9.26 -10.69 -13.47
N ALA A 256 8.03 -10.84 -12.95
CA ALA A 256 6.94 -9.89 -13.20
C ALA A 256 7.22 -8.50 -12.57
N ALA A 257 7.88 -8.46 -11.42
CA ALA A 257 8.17 -7.23 -10.69
C ALA A 257 9.51 -6.57 -11.08
N ALA A 258 10.43 -7.31 -11.69
CA ALA A 258 11.78 -6.84 -12.05
C ALA A 258 11.76 -5.73 -13.12
N GLU A 259 10.76 -5.72 -14.01
CA GLU A 259 10.60 -4.66 -15.03
C GLU A 259 10.47 -3.27 -14.39
N ASP A 260 9.90 -3.22 -13.18
CA ASP A 260 9.73 -2.02 -12.36
C ASP A 260 10.80 -1.89 -11.24
N GLY A 261 11.93 -2.60 -11.38
CA GLY A 261 13.08 -2.44 -10.50
C GLY A 261 12.98 -3.15 -9.15
N TYR A 262 12.01 -4.04 -8.96
CA TYR A 262 11.94 -4.88 -7.76
C TYR A 262 13.04 -5.95 -7.80
N ASP A 263 13.81 -6.05 -6.72
CA ASP A 263 14.86 -7.04 -6.56
C ASP A 263 14.75 -7.75 -5.18
N GLU A 264 15.67 -8.68 -4.91
CA GLU A 264 15.69 -9.43 -3.64
C GLU A 264 15.82 -8.54 -2.40
N LYS A 265 16.39 -7.34 -2.53
CA LYS A 265 16.56 -6.40 -1.40
C LYS A 265 15.24 -5.74 -1.00
N ALA A 266 14.29 -5.70 -1.93
CA ALA A 266 12.95 -5.18 -1.69
C ALA A 266 12.05 -6.19 -0.97
N LEU A 267 12.43 -7.48 -0.88
CA LEU A 267 11.66 -8.48 -0.14
C LEU A 267 11.53 -8.06 1.34
N PRO A 268 10.33 -8.19 1.93
CA PRO A 268 10.04 -7.68 3.28
C PRO A 268 10.69 -8.49 4.42
N GLY A 269 11.28 -9.65 4.12
CA GLY A 269 11.78 -10.59 5.12
C GLY A 269 10.65 -11.20 5.95
N ASP A 270 10.94 -11.49 7.23
CA ASP A 270 9.98 -12.13 8.15
C ASP A 270 9.10 -11.11 8.90
N THR A 271 9.12 -9.84 8.50
CA THR A 271 8.32 -8.79 9.16
C THR A 271 6.84 -8.98 8.87
N THR A 272 6.03 -8.99 9.93
CA THR A 272 4.57 -9.13 9.82
C THR A 272 3.86 -7.79 9.86
N THR A 273 2.68 -7.73 9.25
CA THR A 273 1.81 -6.56 9.31
C THR A 273 1.41 -6.21 10.73
N GLU A 274 1.15 -7.21 11.57
CA GLU A 274 0.84 -7.00 12.99
C GLU A 274 1.97 -6.25 13.71
N TRP A 275 3.22 -6.67 13.49
CA TRP A 275 4.37 -5.99 14.08
C TRP A 275 4.49 -4.55 13.56
N VAL A 276 4.34 -4.33 12.25
CA VAL A 276 4.46 -2.99 11.65
C VAL A 276 3.37 -2.07 12.19
N CYS A 277 2.10 -2.50 12.24
CA CYS A 277 0.99 -1.72 12.79
C CYS A 277 1.20 -1.32 14.26
N ALA A 278 1.90 -2.15 15.03
CA ALA A 278 2.18 -1.87 16.45
C ALA A 278 3.36 -0.91 16.67
N HIS A 279 4.33 -0.84 15.73
CA HIS A 279 5.61 -0.16 15.95
C HIS A 279 5.91 1.00 14.98
N ARG A 280 5.08 1.21 13.96
CA ARG A 280 5.30 2.27 12.95
C ARG A 280 4.18 3.29 12.82
#